data_c76b39f202393d024d39df78323d8b77
#
_entry.id   c76b39f202393d024d39df78323d8b77
#
_cell.length_a   1.000
_cell.length_b   1.000
_cell.length_c   1.000
_cell.angle_alpha   90.00
_cell.angle_beta   90.00
_cell.angle_gamma   90.00
#
_symmetry.space_group_name_H-M   'P 1'
#
loop_
_entity.id
_entity.type
_entity.pdbx_description
1 polymer ?
#
loop_
_entity_poly.entity_id
_entity_poly.type
_entity_poly.pdbx_seq_one_letter_code
_entity_poly.pdbx_strand_id
1 'polypeptide(L)' 'MIKLTRLNGTEYVLNCDFIETIEATPDTVISVGDTKKFLCKESVDEVIAKCIEYKGSIQIYANRYKG' A
#
# COMPACT_ATOMS: atom_id res chain seq x y z
N MET A 1 5.74 3.61 3.26
CA MET A 1 6.08 2.65 2.20
C MET A 1 5.59 1.27 2.53
N ILE A 2 4.94 0.63 1.58
CA ILE A 2 4.48 -0.75 1.74
C ILE A 2 5.07 -1.60 0.64
N LYS A 3 5.30 -2.87 0.93
CA LYS A 3 5.89 -3.81 -0.02
C LYS A 3 4.78 -4.66 -0.64
N LEU A 4 4.71 -4.69 -1.96
CA LEU A 4 3.70 -5.43 -2.71
C LEU A 4 4.38 -6.35 -3.72
N THR A 5 3.61 -7.30 -4.24
CA THR A 5 4.09 -8.29 -5.19
C THR A 5 3.41 -8.08 -6.53
N ARG A 6 4.20 -7.90 -7.60
CA ARG A 6 3.65 -7.84 -8.96
C ARG A 6 3.07 -9.19 -9.36
N LEU A 7 2.23 -9.18 -10.38
CA LEU A 7 1.63 -10.43 -10.87
C LEU A 7 2.68 -11.45 -11.35
N ASN A 8 3.83 -10.98 -11.80
CA ASN A 8 4.92 -11.84 -12.21
C ASN A 8 5.77 -12.38 -11.05
N GLY A 9 5.45 -12.02 -9.82
CA GLY A 9 6.14 -12.49 -8.62
C GLY A 9 7.24 -11.59 -8.09
N THR A 10 7.62 -10.54 -8.81
CA THR A 10 8.64 -9.61 -8.31
C THR A 10 8.04 -8.62 -7.32
N GLU A 11 8.84 -8.20 -6.35
CA GLU A 11 8.38 -7.25 -5.34
C GLU A 11 8.65 -5.82 -5.76
N TYR A 12 7.81 -4.90 -5.26
CA TYR A 12 8.03 -3.47 -5.40
C TYR A 12 7.53 -2.75 -4.15
N VAL A 13 7.97 -1.53 -3.98
CA VAL A 13 7.62 -0.70 -2.83
C VAL A 13 6.78 0.47 -3.33
N LEU A 14 5.67 0.72 -2.65
CA LEU A 14 4.74 1.78 -3.00
C LEU A 14 4.53 2.71 -1.81
N ASN A 15 4.48 4.01 -2.08
CA ASN A 15 4.17 4.98 -1.04
C ASN A 15 2.66 5.02 -0.83
N CYS A 16 2.20 4.49 0.30
CA CYS A 16 0.77 4.39 0.58
C CYS A 16 0.08 5.75 0.75
N ASP A 17 0.83 6.81 0.99
CA ASP A 17 0.24 8.15 1.12
C ASP A 17 -0.27 8.69 -0.23
N PHE A 18 0.21 8.14 -1.34
CA PHE A 18 -0.22 8.55 -2.68
C PHE A 18 -1.33 7.67 -3.27
N ILE A 19 -1.78 6.66 -2.54
CA ILE A 19 -2.85 5.78 -3.01
C ILE A 19 -4.18 6.53 -2.96
N GLU A 20 -4.88 6.57 -4.09
CA GLU A 20 -6.22 7.16 -4.15
C GLU A 20 -7.30 6.11 -4.08
N THR A 21 -7.21 5.05 -4.87
CA THR A 21 -8.20 3.98 -4.88
C THR A 21 -7.54 2.61 -4.95
N ILE A 22 -8.22 1.61 -4.38
CA ILE A 22 -7.84 0.21 -4.46
C ILE A 22 -9.08 -0.55 -4.91
N GLU A 23 -8.99 -1.26 -6.04
CA GLU A 23 -10.11 -2.00 -6.62
C GLU A 23 -9.69 -3.42 -6.96
N ALA A 24 -10.67 -4.33 -7.00
CA ALA A 24 -10.45 -5.73 -7.35
C ALA A 24 -11.25 -6.08 -8.60
N THR A 25 -10.70 -5.80 -9.81
CA THR A 25 -11.39 -6.02 -11.08
C THR A 25 -10.44 -6.37 -12.22
N PRO A 26 -10.16 -7.66 -12.49
CA PRO A 26 -10.30 -8.83 -11.61
C PRO A 26 -9.17 -8.93 -10.59
N ASP A 27 -8.01 -8.32 -10.87
CA ASP A 27 -6.88 -8.28 -9.96
C ASP A 27 -6.93 -7.01 -9.11
N THR A 28 -6.14 -6.97 -8.05
CA THR A 28 -6.03 -5.78 -7.22
C THR A 28 -5.33 -4.68 -8.01
N VAL A 29 -6.03 -3.58 -8.23
CA VAL A 29 -5.53 -2.41 -8.96
C VAL A 29 -5.48 -1.23 -7.99
N ILE A 30 -4.31 -0.63 -7.89
CA ILE A 30 -4.07 0.53 -7.03
C ILE A 30 -3.86 1.75 -7.93
N SER A 31 -4.70 2.77 -7.75
CA SER A 31 -4.58 4.02 -8.50
C SER A 31 -3.82 5.05 -7.68
N VAL A 32 -2.81 5.64 -8.29
CA VAL A 32 -1.95 6.66 -7.69
C VAL A 32 -1.96 7.87 -8.61
N GLY A 33 -2.57 8.96 -8.17
CA GLY A 33 -2.77 10.11 -9.02
C GLY A 33 -3.74 9.81 -10.17
N ASP A 34 -3.79 10.70 -11.15
CA ASP A 34 -4.77 10.61 -12.22
C ASP A 34 -4.41 9.59 -13.29
N THR A 35 -3.13 9.22 -13.41
CA THR A 35 -2.65 8.46 -14.57
C THR A 35 -1.93 7.17 -14.24
N LYS A 36 -1.55 6.92 -12.99
CA LYS A 36 -0.74 5.76 -12.64
C LYS A 36 -1.59 4.68 -11.97
N LYS A 37 -1.46 3.45 -12.47
CA LYS A 37 -2.12 2.29 -11.90
C LYS A 37 -1.09 1.17 -11.70
N PHE A 38 -1.17 0.51 -10.58
CA PHE A 38 -0.29 -0.61 -10.22
C PHE A 38 -1.14 -1.84 -9.90
N LEU A 39 -0.70 -2.99 -10.37
CA LEU A 39 -1.34 -4.26 -10.06
C LEU A 39 -0.51 -5.01 -9.03
N CYS A 40 -1.19 -5.76 -8.17
CA CYS A 40 -0.49 -6.61 -7.20
C CYS A 40 -1.26 -7.89 -6.95
N LYS A 41 -0.54 -8.89 -6.41
CA LYS A 41 -1.14 -10.18 -6.04
C LYS A 41 -1.91 -10.09 -4.73
N GLU A 42 -1.54 -9.18 -3.86
CA GLU A 42 -2.21 -9.00 -2.58
C GLU A 42 -3.68 -8.63 -2.80
N SER A 43 -4.55 -9.11 -1.93
CA SER A 43 -5.96 -8.72 -1.97
C SER A 43 -6.13 -7.27 -1.51
N VAL A 44 -7.31 -6.69 -1.81
CA VAL A 44 -7.64 -5.33 -1.34
C VAL A 44 -7.46 -5.25 0.18
N ASP A 45 -7.98 -6.25 0.90
CA ASP A 45 -7.88 -6.26 2.37
C ASP A 45 -6.43 -6.35 2.84
N GLU A 46 -5.60 -7.12 2.17
CA GLU A 46 -4.18 -7.21 2.50
C GLU A 46 -3.46 -5.87 2.28
N VAL A 47 -3.76 -5.18 1.19
CA VAL A 47 -3.18 -3.86 0.92
C VAL A 47 -3.60 -2.86 1.99
N ILE A 48 -4.88 -2.85 2.35
CA ILE A 48 -5.39 -1.98 3.40
C ILE A 48 -4.69 -2.28 4.73
N ALA A 49 -4.54 -3.55 5.07
CA ALA A 49 -3.86 -3.96 6.30
C ALA A 49 -2.40 -3.47 6.32
N LYS A 50 -1.70 -3.58 5.21
CA LYS A 50 -0.31 -3.09 5.10
C LYS A 50 -0.23 -1.58 5.30
N CYS A 51 -1.18 -0.83 4.76
CA CYS A 51 -1.24 0.62 4.92
C CYS A 51 -1.48 1.01 6.37
N ILE A 52 -2.41 0.33 7.04
CA ILE A 52 -2.73 0.58 8.44
C ILE A 52 -1.51 0.27 9.31
N GLU A 53 -0.87 -0.86 9.10
CA GLU A 53 0.31 -1.27 9.83
C GLU A 53 1.45 -0.26 9.68
N TYR A 54 1.70 0.21 8.47
CA TYR A 54 2.72 1.21 8.20
C TYR A 54 2.44 2.51 8.95
N LYS A 55 1.21 3.02 8.86
CA LYS A 55 0.83 4.27 9.53
C LYS A 55 0.84 4.13 11.05
N GLY A 56 0.42 2.99 11.55
CA GLY A 56 0.50 2.69 12.99
C GLY A 56 1.94 2.70 13.49
N SER A 57 2.85 2.09 12.75
CA SER A 57 4.28 2.07 13.11
C SER A 57 4.87 3.48 13.17
N ILE A 58 4.51 4.34 12.21
CA ILE A 58 4.96 5.73 12.20
C ILE A 58 4.45 6.49 13.42
N GLN A 59 3.18 6.30 13.79
CA GLN A 59 2.60 6.96 14.95
C GLN A 59 3.28 6.53 16.25
N ILE A 60 3.52 5.24 16.42
CA ILE A 60 4.22 4.71 17.59
C ILE A 60 5.63 5.32 17.67
N TYR A 61 6.32 5.37 16.57
CA TYR A 61 7.66 5.92 16.48
C TYR A 61 7.67 7.42 16.83
N ALA A 62 6.75 8.17 16.27
CA ALA A 62 6.62 9.60 16.55
C ALA A 62 6.31 9.87 18.03
N ASN A 63 5.44 9.07 18.65
CA ASN A 63 5.11 9.20 20.05
C ASN A 63 6.32 8.96 20.95
N ARG A 64 7.18 8.04 20.61
CA ARG A 64 8.41 7.78 21.37
C ARG A 64 9.35 8.99 21.38
N TYR A 65 9.39 9.73 20.30
CA TYR A 65 10.26 10.89 20.20
C TYR A 65 9.67 12.16 20.82
N LYS A 66 8.39 12.18 21.02
CA LYS A 66 7.72 13.31 21.70
C LYS A 66 7.76 13.21 23.22
N GLY A 67 8.08 12.01 23.72
CA GLY A 67 8.10 11.67 25.13
C GLY A 67 8.95 12.51 25.92
#